data_973e18959c667a5374c1b330a37500e0
#
_entry.id   973e18959c667a5374c1b330a37500e0
#
_cell.length_a   1.000
_cell.length_b   1.000
_cell.length_c   1.000
_cell.angle_alpha   90.00
_cell.angle_beta   90.00
_cell.angle_gamma   90.00
#
_symmetry.space_group_name_H-M   'P 1'
#
loop_
_entity.id
_entity.type
_entity.pdbx_description
1 polymer ?
#
loop_
_entity_poly.entity_id
_entity_poly.type
_entity_poly.pdbx_seq_one_letter_code
_entity_poly.pdbx_strand_id
1 'polypeptide(L)'
;MTDAEGRSSSFGESGDVTVVDRFGVWLSKRQINRVVGSLVGKDVGDIGCGYEADFMRRVLDEVRSATLVDVSLAPDLAGHPKVRAIEGLLPGAMEKIDDRSLDVVLCMSVVEHLWEPEQTLQHFHRVLRPGGVCAVNVPSWRGKRALEYSAFRLGLSPADEMDDHKMYYDPKDLWPLMVRAGFMPHAIKCFKHKFGLNTFAVATVAQES
;
A
#
# COMPACT_ATOMS: atom_id res chain seq x y z
N MET A 1 18.68 17.25 -14.22
CA MET A 1 18.35 15.82 -14.23
C MET A 1 18.94 15.29 -12.96
N THR A 2 18.16 15.28 -11.88
CA THR A 2 18.54 14.69 -10.59
C THR A 2 17.90 13.32 -10.56
N ASP A 3 18.73 12.29 -10.47
CA ASP A 3 18.34 10.90 -10.37
C ASP A 3 17.38 10.75 -9.19
N ALA A 4 16.13 10.40 -9.49
CA ALA A 4 15.19 9.93 -8.50
C ALA A 4 15.66 8.51 -8.11
N GLU A 5 16.64 8.43 -7.19
CA GLU A 5 16.98 7.17 -6.55
C GLU A 5 15.76 6.71 -5.75
N GLY A 6 14.98 5.85 -6.38
CA GLY A 6 13.94 5.07 -5.73
C GLY A 6 14.58 4.00 -4.83
N ARG A 7 13.81 3.44 -3.93
CA ARG A 7 14.23 2.35 -3.05
C ARG A 7 14.86 1.21 -3.87
N SER A 8 16.06 0.79 -3.50
CA SER A 8 16.84 -0.21 -4.27
C SER A 8 16.51 -1.67 -3.89
N SER A 9 15.73 -1.89 -2.82
CA SER A 9 15.35 -3.23 -2.33
C SER A 9 13.93 -3.23 -1.77
N SER A 10 13.26 -4.39 -1.85
CA SER A 10 11.93 -4.61 -1.29
C SER A 10 11.98 -4.81 0.23
N PHE A 11 10.90 -4.44 0.93
CA PHE A 11 10.76 -4.72 2.36
C PHE A 11 10.78 -6.24 2.61
N GLY A 12 11.59 -6.67 3.60
CA GLY A 12 11.71 -8.09 3.97
C GLY A 12 12.71 -8.90 3.15
N GLU A 13 13.40 -8.32 2.17
CA GLU A 13 14.42 -9.01 1.37
C GLU A 13 15.66 -9.39 2.22
N SER A 14 15.97 -8.64 3.26
CA SER A 14 17.10 -8.87 4.19
C SER A 14 16.76 -9.69 5.46
N GLY A 15 15.54 -10.16 5.62
CA GLY A 15 15.24 -11.29 6.52
C GLY A 15 14.75 -10.99 7.94
N ASP A 16 14.85 -9.80 8.49
CA ASP A 16 14.50 -9.54 9.91
C ASP A 16 13.20 -8.73 10.10
N VAL A 17 12.07 -9.44 10.15
CA VAL A 17 10.77 -8.85 10.52
C VAL A 17 10.60 -8.89 12.04
N THR A 18 10.54 -7.74 12.70
CA THR A 18 10.40 -7.66 14.17
C THR A 18 9.01 -8.07 14.66
N VAL A 19 8.88 -8.38 15.98
CA VAL A 19 7.58 -8.69 16.59
C VAL A 19 6.60 -7.49 16.49
N VAL A 20 7.13 -6.27 16.53
CA VAL A 20 6.35 -5.03 16.39
C VAL A 20 5.77 -4.93 14.99
N ASP A 21 6.55 -5.26 13.96
CA ASP A 21 6.11 -5.26 12.57
C ASP A 21 5.01 -6.30 12.34
N ARG A 22 5.17 -7.52 12.88
CA ARG A 22 4.16 -8.59 12.80
C ARG A 22 2.83 -8.18 13.43
N PHE A 23 2.86 -7.49 14.57
CA PHE A 23 1.66 -6.96 15.22
C PHE A 23 1.03 -5.82 14.39
N GLY A 24 1.85 -4.94 13.84
CA GLY A 24 1.42 -3.87 12.94
C GLY A 24 0.76 -4.40 11.66
N VAL A 25 1.33 -5.44 11.05
CA VAL A 25 0.76 -6.16 9.90
C VAL A 25 -0.57 -6.80 10.26
N TRP A 26 -0.67 -7.47 11.43
CA TRP A 26 -1.93 -8.07 11.89
C TRP A 26 -3.06 -7.05 12.06
N LEU A 27 -2.77 -5.88 12.66
CA LEU A 27 -3.74 -4.80 12.79
C LEU A 27 -4.20 -4.27 11.44
N SER A 28 -3.27 -4.09 10.49
CA SER A 28 -3.60 -3.67 9.12
C SER A 28 -4.49 -4.69 8.42
N LYS A 29 -4.17 -5.99 8.53
CA LYS A 29 -4.97 -7.08 7.96
C LYS A 29 -6.41 -7.05 8.48
N ARG A 30 -6.60 -6.94 9.79
CA ARG A 30 -7.94 -6.84 10.38
C ARG A 30 -8.72 -5.63 9.85
N GLN A 31 -8.02 -4.51 9.66
CA GLN A 31 -8.64 -3.30 9.12
C GLN A 31 -8.98 -3.44 7.63
N ILE A 32 -8.11 -4.05 6.82
CA ILE A 32 -8.38 -4.34 5.40
C ILE A 32 -9.69 -5.15 5.28
N ASN A 33 -9.81 -6.26 5.99
CA ASN A 33 -11.01 -7.10 5.95
C ASN A 33 -12.28 -6.32 6.36
N ARG A 34 -12.15 -5.38 7.31
CA ARG A 34 -13.27 -4.56 7.76
C ARG A 34 -13.75 -3.54 6.72
N VAL A 35 -12.82 -2.94 5.97
CA VAL A 35 -13.12 -1.80 5.08
C VAL A 35 -13.27 -2.20 3.62
N VAL A 36 -12.59 -3.24 3.19
CA VAL A 36 -12.66 -3.77 1.81
C VAL A 36 -13.70 -4.89 1.70
N GLY A 37 -14.02 -5.55 2.83
CA GLY A 37 -14.89 -6.70 2.87
C GLY A 37 -14.20 -7.98 2.38
N SER A 38 -14.97 -8.94 1.87
CA SER A 38 -14.46 -10.21 1.38
C SER A 38 -13.61 -10.04 0.12
N LEU A 39 -12.47 -10.72 0.09
CA LEU A 39 -11.60 -10.81 -1.09
C LEU A 39 -11.89 -12.06 -1.95
N VAL A 40 -12.81 -12.91 -1.50
CA VAL A 40 -13.16 -14.17 -2.19
C VAL A 40 -13.62 -13.90 -3.62
N GLY A 41 -12.93 -14.53 -4.57
CA GLY A 41 -13.24 -14.44 -6.00
C GLY A 41 -12.94 -13.07 -6.66
N LYS A 42 -12.19 -12.18 -5.99
CA LYS A 42 -11.81 -10.85 -6.50
C LYS A 42 -10.45 -10.87 -7.17
N ASP A 43 -10.25 -9.96 -8.13
CA ASP A 43 -8.94 -9.61 -8.67
C ASP A 43 -8.34 -8.51 -7.80
N VAL A 44 -7.23 -8.81 -7.11
CA VAL A 44 -6.64 -7.94 -6.09
C VAL A 44 -5.26 -7.49 -6.53
N GLY A 45 -5.02 -6.17 -6.53
CA GLY A 45 -3.68 -5.59 -6.63
C GLY A 45 -3.12 -5.28 -5.25
N ASP A 46 -1.91 -5.73 -4.95
CA ASP A 46 -1.14 -5.37 -3.75
C ASP A 46 0.11 -4.62 -4.19
N ILE A 47 0.10 -3.31 -3.98
CA ILE A 47 1.07 -2.38 -4.55
C ILE A 47 2.05 -1.95 -3.46
N GLY A 48 3.33 -2.32 -3.63
CA GLY A 48 4.34 -2.28 -2.60
C GLY A 48 4.11 -3.39 -1.57
N CYS A 49 3.91 -4.61 -2.08
CA CYS A 49 3.53 -5.77 -1.25
C CYS A 49 4.69 -6.34 -0.40
N GLY A 50 5.92 -5.85 -0.61
CA GLY A 50 7.14 -6.42 -0.04
C GLY A 50 7.59 -7.67 -0.78
N TYR A 51 8.85 -8.07 -0.53
CA TYR A 51 9.46 -9.24 -1.19
C TYR A 51 8.63 -10.52 -1.02
N GLU A 52 8.19 -10.80 0.19
CA GLU A 52 7.42 -12.00 0.54
C GLU A 52 5.91 -11.87 0.31
N ALA A 53 5.39 -10.67 0.08
CA ALA A 53 3.96 -10.39 -0.05
C ALA A 53 3.10 -11.10 1.02
N ASP A 54 3.50 -11.01 2.27
CA ASP A 54 2.96 -11.78 3.42
C ASP A 54 1.44 -11.73 3.55
N PHE A 55 0.83 -10.61 3.24
CA PHE A 55 -0.63 -10.47 3.27
C PHE A 55 -1.27 -11.32 2.16
N MET A 56 -0.77 -11.18 0.93
CA MET A 56 -1.35 -11.87 -0.22
C MET A 56 -1.15 -13.38 -0.14
N ARG A 57 0.00 -13.88 0.31
CA ARG A 57 0.21 -15.32 0.54
C ARG A 57 -0.89 -15.98 1.37
N ARG A 58 -1.42 -15.25 2.36
CA ARG A 58 -2.44 -15.78 3.30
C ARG A 58 -3.85 -15.80 2.72
N VAL A 59 -4.11 -15.05 1.66
CA VAL A 59 -5.44 -14.94 1.04
C VAL A 59 -5.45 -15.42 -0.41
N LEU A 60 -4.31 -15.92 -0.90
CA LEU A 60 -4.12 -16.30 -2.30
C LEU A 60 -5.10 -17.39 -2.75
N ASP A 61 -5.44 -18.33 -1.87
CA ASP A 61 -6.44 -19.36 -2.16
C ASP A 61 -7.85 -18.79 -2.33
N GLU A 62 -8.15 -17.68 -1.65
CA GLU A 62 -9.48 -17.06 -1.63
C GLU A 62 -9.71 -16.15 -2.85
N VAL A 63 -8.66 -15.45 -3.32
CA VAL A 63 -8.77 -14.51 -4.43
C VAL A 63 -8.87 -15.22 -5.79
N ARG A 64 -9.46 -14.54 -6.78
CA ARG A 64 -9.45 -15.02 -8.17
C ARG A 64 -8.07 -14.88 -8.79
N SER A 65 -7.46 -13.70 -8.65
CA SER A 65 -6.10 -13.41 -9.06
C SER A 65 -5.47 -12.34 -8.16
N ALA A 66 -4.14 -12.32 -8.10
CA ALA A 66 -3.34 -11.32 -7.40
C ALA A 66 -2.35 -10.66 -8.36
N THR A 67 -2.38 -9.34 -8.47
CA THR A 67 -1.33 -8.56 -9.11
C THR A 67 -0.43 -7.98 -8.03
N LEU A 68 0.82 -8.45 -7.96
CA LEU A 68 1.81 -8.04 -6.97
C LEU A 68 2.78 -7.08 -7.62
N VAL A 69 2.99 -5.92 -7.00
CA VAL A 69 3.92 -4.89 -7.48
C VAL A 69 4.90 -4.54 -6.38
N ASP A 70 6.18 -4.72 -6.63
CA ASP A 70 7.28 -4.25 -5.77
C ASP A 70 8.57 -4.10 -6.57
N VAL A 71 9.65 -3.63 -5.95
CA VAL A 71 10.97 -3.52 -6.59
C VAL A 71 11.51 -4.90 -6.95
N SER A 72 11.37 -5.87 -6.05
CA SER A 72 11.68 -7.29 -6.24
C SER A 72 10.67 -8.18 -5.54
N LEU A 73 10.46 -9.40 -6.05
CA LEU A 73 9.48 -10.37 -5.53
C LEU A 73 10.12 -11.76 -5.38
N ALA A 74 9.69 -12.50 -4.38
CA ALA A 74 10.14 -13.86 -4.17
C ALA A 74 9.81 -14.75 -5.39
N PRO A 75 10.76 -15.57 -5.89
CA PRO A 75 10.61 -16.32 -7.14
C PRO A 75 9.43 -17.30 -7.15
N ASP A 76 9.06 -17.86 -6.00
CA ASP A 76 7.92 -18.76 -5.85
C ASP A 76 6.57 -18.03 -6.04
N LEU A 77 6.49 -16.76 -5.65
CA LEU A 77 5.33 -15.93 -5.94
C LEU A 77 5.19 -15.65 -7.43
N ALA A 78 6.29 -15.31 -8.10
CA ALA A 78 6.28 -15.05 -9.54
C ALA A 78 5.85 -16.29 -10.36
N GLY A 79 6.12 -17.50 -9.86
CA GLY A 79 5.70 -18.77 -10.48
C GLY A 79 4.29 -19.23 -10.13
N HIS A 80 3.58 -18.55 -9.23
CA HIS A 80 2.27 -19.02 -8.78
C HIS A 80 1.16 -18.74 -9.82
N PRO A 81 0.27 -19.72 -10.15
CA PRO A 81 -0.69 -19.60 -11.25
C PRO A 81 -1.73 -18.48 -11.09
N LYS A 82 -2.01 -18.04 -9.89
CA LYS A 82 -2.93 -16.92 -9.63
C LYS A 82 -2.21 -15.56 -9.54
N VAL A 83 -0.88 -15.52 -9.61
CA VAL A 83 -0.09 -14.30 -9.40
C VAL A 83 0.39 -13.73 -10.72
N ARG A 84 0.15 -12.43 -10.90
CA ARG A 84 0.84 -11.60 -11.88
C ARG A 84 1.87 -10.77 -11.13
N ALA A 85 3.13 -11.14 -11.22
CA ALA A 85 4.25 -10.42 -10.61
C ALA A 85 4.70 -9.29 -11.54
N ILE A 86 4.86 -8.09 -10.98
CA ILE A 86 5.35 -6.90 -11.69
C ILE A 86 6.46 -6.27 -10.84
N GLU A 87 7.69 -6.46 -11.27
CA GLU A 87 8.83 -5.80 -10.65
C GLU A 87 9.10 -4.45 -11.29
N GLY A 88 9.36 -3.45 -10.44
CA GLY A 88 9.70 -2.10 -10.87
C GLY A 88 9.31 -1.00 -9.88
N LEU A 89 9.77 0.20 -10.17
CA LEU A 89 9.53 1.39 -9.36
C LEU A 89 8.17 2.03 -9.68
N LEU A 90 7.51 2.58 -8.67
CA LEU A 90 6.31 3.39 -8.83
C LEU A 90 6.66 4.83 -9.27
N PRO A 91 5.83 5.49 -10.10
CA PRO A 91 4.56 5.00 -10.64
C PRO A 91 4.68 4.11 -11.88
N GLY A 92 5.86 4.03 -12.53
CA GLY A 92 6.05 3.37 -13.83
C GLY A 92 5.62 1.89 -13.88
N ALA A 93 5.80 1.13 -12.79
CA ALA A 93 5.34 -0.25 -12.72
C ALA A 93 3.82 -0.40 -12.90
N MET A 94 3.04 0.63 -12.51
CA MET A 94 1.59 0.64 -12.66
C MET A 94 1.11 0.71 -14.12
N GLU A 95 1.93 1.20 -15.03
CA GLU A 95 1.59 1.27 -16.47
C GLU A 95 1.39 -0.12 -17.10
N LYS A 96 2.00 -1.14 -16.48
CA LYS A 96 1.86 -2.54 -16.91
C LYS A 96 0.50 -3.16 -16.54
N ILE A 97 -0.33 -2.48 -15.73
CA ILE A 97 -1.64 -2.96 -15.30
C ILE A 97 -2.72 -2.33 -16.18
N ASP A 98 -3.59 -3.18 -16.73
CA ASP A 98 -4.66 -2.75 -17.61
C ASP A 98 -5.70 -1.91 -16.85
N ASP A 99 -6.36 -0.99 -17.56
CA ASP A 99 -7.45 -0.18 -17.03
C ASP A 99 -8.60 -1.08 -16.58
N ARG A 100 -9.25 -0.72 -15.46
CA ARG A 100 -10.46 -1.40 -14.96
C ARG A 100 -10.31 -2.92 -14.87
N SER A 101 -9.13 -3.39 -14.46
CA SER A 101 -8.80 -4.82 -14.37
C SER A 101 -8.89 -5.39 -12.96
N LEU A 102 -8.89 -4.54 -11.94
CA LEU A 102 -8.87 -4.94 -10.53
C LEU A 102 -10.19 -4.60 -9.82
N ASP A 103 -10.58 -5.46 -8.88
CA ASP A 103 -11.71 -5.22 -7.97
C ASP A 103 -11.25 -4.49 -6.71
N VAL A 104 -9.99 -4.71 -6.30
CA VAL A 104 -9.39 -4.13 -5.09
C VAL A 104 -7.95 -3.74 -5.37
N VAL A 105 -7.56 -2.56 -4.89
CA VAL A 105 -6.16 -2.13 -4.80
C VAL A 105 -5.81 -1.91 -3.32
N LEU A 106 -4.77 -2.57 -2.86
CA LEU A 106 -4.15 -2.41 -1.55
C LEU A 106 -2.81 -1.72 -1.70
N CYS A 107 -2.52 -0.75 -0.82
CA CYS A 107 -1.22 -0.07 -0.78
C CYS A 107 -0.91 0.30 0.67
N MET A 108 -0.05 -0.51 1.30
CA MET A 108 0.22 -0.44 2.73
C MET A 108 1.65 0.00 3.00
N SER A 109 1.83 1.20 3.56
CA SER A 109 3.15 1.77 3.91
C SER A 109 4.09 1.92 2.71
N VAL A 110 3.60 2.57 1.66
CA VAL A 110 4.34 2.81 0.41
C VAL A 110 4.28 4.27 -0.02
N VAL A 111 3.09 4.90 0.08
CA VAL A 111 2.86 6.25 -0.45
C VAL A 111 3.75 7.30 0.22
N GLU A 112 4.17 7.07 1.46
CA GLU A 112 5.12 7.90 2.21
C GLU A 112 6.53 7.95 1.62
N HIS A 113 6.89 6.96 0.81
CA HIS A 113 8.20 6.87 0.15
C HIS A 113 8.22 7.51 -1.24
N LEU A 114 7.05 7.90 -1.76
CA LEU A 114 6.92 8.41 -3.12
C LEU A 114 7.16 9.91 -3.19
N TRP A 115 7.93 10.37 -4.18
CA TRP A 115 8.06 11.78 -4.51
C TRP A 115 6.80 12.34 -5.19
N GLU A 116 6.16 11.52 -6.03
CA GLU A 116 4.97 11.87 -6.80
C GLU A 116 3.79 10.93 -6.47
N PRO A 117 3.28 10.99 -5.21
CA PRO A 117 2.23 10.08 -4.73
C PRO A 117 0.93 10.21 -5.53
N GLU A 118 0.64 11.41 -6.05
CA GLU A 118 -0.58 11.68 -6.80
C GLU A 118 -0.67 10.85 -8.08
N GLN A 119 0.43 10.71 -8.83
CA GLN A 119 0.46 9.88 -10.04
C GLN A 119 0.16 8.41 -9.74
N THR A 120 0.78 7.87 -8.69
CA THR A 120 0.50 6.50 -8.26
C THR A 120 -0.96 6.31 -7.85
N LEU A 121 -1.54 7.25 -7.12
CA LEU A 121 -2.96 7.21 -6.73
C LEU A 121 -3.90 7.35 -7.94
N GLN A 122 -3.53 8.13 -8.96
CA GLN A 122 -4.26 8.20 -10.24
C GLN A 122 -4.28 6.84 -10.95
N HIS A 123 -3.16 6.14 -10.94
CA HIS A 123 -3.12 4.77 -11.44
C HIS A 123 -4.01 3.82 -10.63
N PHE A 124 -4.12 3.98 -9.31
CA PHE A 124 -5.05 3.16 -8.51
C PHE A 124 -6.49 3.37 -8.95
N HIS A 125 -6.89 4.62 -9.22
CA HIS A 125 -8.21 4.91 -9.76
C HIS A 125 -8.41 4.30 -11.15
N ARG A 126 -7.41 4.41 -12.04
CA ARG A 126 -7.46 3.91 -13.42
C ARG A 126 -7.63 2.39 -13.52
N VAL A 127 -6.87 1.64 -12.71
CA VAL A 127 -6.87 0.16 -12.78
C VAL A 127 -8.08 -0.48 -12.10
N LEU A 128 -8.80 0.26 -11.25
CA LEU A 128 -10.00 -0.24 -10.58
C LEU A 128 -11.21 -0.26 -11.51
N ARG A 129 -11.98 -1.33 -11.44
CA ARG A 129 -13.30 -1.41 -12.06
C ARG A 129 -14.28 -0.43 -11.42
N PRO A 130 -15.38 -0.05 -12.11
CA PRO A 130 -16.52 0.59 -11.46
C PRO A 130 -16.98 -0.22 -10.24
N GLY A 131 -17.15 0.43 -9.09
CA GLY A 131 -17.42 -0.22 -7.80
C GLY A 131 -16.20 -0.84 -7.11
N GLY A 132 -15.04 -0.80 -7.72
CA GLY A 132 -13.78 -1.27 -7.14
C GLY A 132 -13.31 -0.40 -5.96
N VAL A 133 -12.55 -0.98 -5.05
CA VAL A 133 -12.14 -0.37 -3.78
C VAL A 133 -10.63 -0.19 -3.72
N CYS A 134 -10.20 1.03 -3.41
CA CYS A 134 -8.81 1.36 -3.05
C CYS A 134 -8.67 1.46 -1.53
N ALA A 135 -7.65 0.84 -0.96
CA ALA A 135 -7.30 0.95 0.46
C ALA A 135 -5.83 1.32 0.60
N VAL A 136 -5.56 2.45 1.24
CA VAL A 136 -4.21 2.98 1.48
C VAL A 136 -3.98 3.15 2.97
N ASN A 137 -2.82 2.73 3.47
CA ASN A 137 -2.38 2.97 4.84
C ASN A 137 -0.99 3.61 4.84
N VAL A 138 -0.83 4.69 5.58
CA VAL A 138 0.41 5.48 5.66
C VAL A 138 0.67 5.92 7.10
N PRO A 139 1.92 6.16 7.53
CA PRO A 139 2.22 6.73 8.83
C PRO A 139 1.70 8.17 8.93
N SER A 140 1.17 8.51 10.10
CA SER A 140 0.69 9.85 10.42
C SER A 140 1.81 10.73 10.99
N TRP A 141 1.59 12.03 11.09
CA TRP A 141 2.49 12.95 11.80
C TRP A 141 2.70 12.56 13.28
N ARG A 142 1.69 11.94 13.91
CA ARG A 142 1.84 11.37 15.25
C ARG A 142 2.72 10.12 15.21
N GLY A 143 2.58 9.29 14.18
CA GLY A 143 3.42 8.13 13.94
C GLY A 143 4.89 8.51 13.78
N LYS A 144 5.18 9.58 13.03
CA LYS A 144 6.53 10.15 12.93
C LYS A 144 7.17 10.37 14.30
N ARG A 145 6.47 11.10 15.18
CA ARG A 145 6.99 11.40 16.53
C ARG A 145 7.24 10.14 17.36
N ALA A 146 6.38 9.13 17.23
CA ALA A 146 6.53 7.85 17.92
C ALA A 146 7.73 7.06 17.38
N LEU A 147 7.93 7.04 16.06
CA LEU A 147 9.09 6.42 15.43
C LEU A 147 10.39 7.11 15.80
N GLU A 148 10.45 8.45 15.75
CA GLU A 148 11.59 9.24 16.19
C GLU A 148 11.95 8.94 17.66
N TYR A 149 10.95 8.89 18.54
CA TYR A 149 11.17 8.57 19.94
C TYR A 149 11.71 7.14 20.12
N SER A 150 11.16 6.15 19.41
CA SER A 150 11.60 4.75 19.49
C SER A 150 13.01 4.55 18.93
N ALA A 151 13.34 5.20 17.82
CA ALA A 151 14.64 5.10 17.18
C ALA A 151 15.74 5.80 18.00
N PHE A 152 15.53 7.08 18.35
CA PHE A 152 16.59 7.89 18.98
C PHE A 152 16.70 7.73 20.50
N ARG A 153 15.63 7.31 21.20
CA ARG A 153 15.64 7.16 22.64
C ARG A 153 15.73 5.71 23.11
N LEU A 154 15.15 4.77 22.35
CA LEU A 154 15.07 3.37 22.78
C LEU A 154 15.92 2.44 21.90
N GLY A 155 16.44 2.90 20.75
CA GLY A 155 17.22 2.08 19.82
C GLY A 155 16.44 0.88 19.25
N LEU A 156 15.11 0.97 19.21
CA LEU A 156 14.22 -0.15 18.85
C LEU A 156 13.82 -0.17 17.36
N SER A 157 14.15 0.89 16.61
CA SER A 157 13.84 0.99 15.19
C SER A 157 15.09 1.41 14.42
N PRO A 158 15.35 0.85 13.22
CA PRO A 158 16.43 1.30 12.37
C PRO A 158 16.22 2.77 11.97
N ALA A 159 17.22 3.62 12.18
CA ALA A 159 17.16 5.03 11.78
C ALA A 159 17.03 5.19 10.26
N ASP A 160 17.59 4.26 9.50
CA ASP A 160 17.60 4.24 8.03
C ASP A 160 16.20 4.16 7.42
N GLU A 161 15.25 3.47 8.07
CA GLU A 161 13.85 3.42 7.60
C GLU A 161 13.15 4.79 7.70
N MET A 162 13.58 5.65 8.63
CA MET A 162 12.99 6.98 8.80
C MET A 162 13.47 7.97 7.76
N ASP A 163 14.71 7.83 7.30
CA ASP A 163 15.32 8.72 6.30
C ASP A 163 14.70 8.50 4.90
N ASP A 164 14.09 7.34 4.66
CA ASP A 164 13.41 7.02 3.41
C ASP A 164 11.96 7.59 3.32
N HIS A 165 11.35 8.02 4.43
CA HIS A 165 10.03 8.63 4.40
C HIS A 165 10.07 10.06 3.85
N LYS A 166 9.47 10.29 2.69
CA LYS A 166 9.39 11.62 2.06
C LYS A 166 8.28 12.46 2.68
N MET A 167 7.21 11.82 3.17
CA MET A 167 6.05 12.52 3.75
C MET A 167 5.34 11.67 4.80
N TYR A 168 4.60 12.34 5.68
CA TYR A 168 3.66 11.75 6.65
C TYR A 168 2.28 12.34 6.39
N TYR A 169 1.23 11.55 6.60
CA TYR A 169 -0.11 11.95 6.19
C TYR A 169 -1.11 11.83 7.33
N ASP A 170 -1.70 12.93 7.74
CA ASP A 170 -2.95 12.93 8.48
C ASP A 170 -4.16 12.85 7.51
N PRO A 171 -5.38 12.57 7.97
CA PRO A 171 -6.55 12.52 7.08
C PRO A 171 -6.74 13.78 6.23
N LYS A 172 -6.41 14.96 6.74
CA LYS A 172 -6.46 16.23 6.01
C LYS A 172 -5.44 16.34 4.87
N ASP A 173 -4.35 15.58 4.95
CA ASP A 173 -3.28 15.57 3.95
C ASP A 173 -3.55 14.51 2.86
N LEU A 174 -4.03 13.33 3.26
CA LEU A 174 -4.29 12.21 2.35
C LEU A 174 -5.59 12.37 1.55
N TRP A 175 -6.65 12.89 2.17
CA TRP A 175 -7.93 13.05 1.51
C TRP A 175 -7.89 13.92 0.24
N PRO A 176 -7.24 15.11 0.22
CA PRO A 176 -7.11 15.91 -1.00
C PRO A 176 -6.32 15.21 -2.11
N LEU A 177 -5.33 14.38 -1.77
CA LEU A 177 -4.57 13.59 -2.74
C LEU A 177 -5.49 12.57 -3.43
N MET A 178 -6.34 11.86 -2.66
CA MET A 178 -7.31 10.92 -3.21
C MET A 178 -8.31 11.61 -4.15
N VAL A 179 -8.76 12.84 -3.80
CA VAL A 179 -9.65 13.63 -4.68
C VAL A 179 -8.95 13.97 -6.00
N ARG A 180 -7.70 14.47 -5.94
CA ARG A 180 -6.92 14.80 -7.15
C ARG A 180 -6.60 13.56 -8.00
N ALA A 181 -6.53 12.40 -7.38
CA ALA A 181 -6.37 11.13 -8.06
C ALA A 181 -7.62 10.66 -8.83
N GLY A 182 -8.77 11.35 -8.67
CA GLY A 182 -10.00 11.06 -9.40
C GLY A 182 -11.10 10.39 -8.57
N PHE A 183 -10.84 10.06 -7.30
CA PHE A 183 -11.90 9.51 -6.43
C PHE A 183 -12.90 10.60 -6.03
N MET A 184 -14.19 10.27 -6.07
CA MET A 184 -15.24 11.22 -5.73
C MET A 184 -15.21 11.55 -4.22
N PRO A 185 -15.32 12.84 -3.81
CA PRO A 185 -15.23 13.24 -2.40
C PRO A 185 -16.12 12.45 -1.43
N HIS A 186 -17.35 12.15 -1.83
CA HIS A 186 -18.31 11.40 -1.01
C HIS A 186 -17.96 9.90 -0.87
N ALA A 187 -17.14 9.37 -1.77
CA ALA A 187 -16.72 7.97 -1.79
C ALA A 187 -15.41 7.73 -1.01
N ILE A 188 -14.78 8.79 -0.47
CA ILE A 188 -13.51 8.72 0.26
C ILE A 188 -13.77 8.78 1.77
N LYS A 189 -13.19 7.83 2.51
CA LYS A 189 -13.15 7.81 3.98
C LYS A 189 -11.71 7.79 4.44
N CYS A 190 -11.26 8.85 5.14
CA CYS A 190 -9.94 8.90 5.76
C CYS A 190 -10.09 8.93 7.29
N PHE A 191 -9.36 8.09 8.00
CA PHE A 191 -9.45 8.01 9.45
C PHE A 191 -8.12 7.57 10.08
N LYS A 192 -7.94 7.88 11.37
CA LYS A 192 -6.79 7.44 12.15
C LYS A 192 -6.87 5.94 12.44
N HIS A 193 -5.73 5.26 12.36
CA HIS A 193 -5.57 3.83 12.62
C HIS A 193 -4.36 3.59 13.55
N LYS A 194 -4.26 2.39 14.15
CA LYS A 194 -3.15 2.01 15.06
C LYS A 194 -2.90 3.07 16.14
N PHE A 195 -3.94 3.38 16.95
CA PHE A 195 -3.87 4.41 18.00
C PHE A 195 -3.50 5.82 17.50
N GLY A 196 -3.79 6.10 16.23
CA GLY A 196 -3.48 7.38 15.60
C GLY A 196 -2.06 7.48 15.04
N LEU A 197 -1.28 6.41 15.05
CA LEU A 197 0.06 6.36 14.48
C LEU A 197 0.05 6.26 12.95
N ASN A 198 -1.06 5.74 12.40
CA ASN A 198 -1.28 5.66 10.95
C ASN A 198 -2.57 6.39 10.55
N THR A 199 -2.63 6.77 9.29
CA THR A 199 -3.83 7.20 8.58
C THR A 199 -4.22 6.12 7.58
N PHE A 200 -5.49 5.77 7.57
CA PHE A 200 -6.08 4.84 6.62
C PHE A 200 -7.05 5.58 5.71
N ALA A 201 -6.94 5.38 4.41
CA ALA A 201 -7.90 5.87 3.42
C ALA A 201 -8.54 4.70 2.69
N VAL A 202 -9.85 4.80 2.48
CA VAL A 202 -10.61 3.88 1.63
C VAL A 202 -11.42 4.71 0.66
N ALA A 203 -11.37 4.35 -0.62
CA ALA A 203 -12.16 5.02 -1.65
C ALA A 203 -12.77 3.99 -2.60
N THR A 204 -13.95 4.27 -3.11
CA THR A 204 -14.64 3.42 -4.08
C THR A 204 -14.78 4.18 -5.39
N VAL A 205 -14.48 3.53 -6.52
CA VAL A 205 -14.75 4.07 -7.84
C VAL A 205 -16.26 4.05 -8.10
N ALA A 206 -16.81 5.14 -8.64
CA ALA A 206 -18.23 5.23 -8.93
C ALA A 206 -18.69 4.07 -9.85
N GLN A 207 -19.89 3.56 -9.60
CA GLN A 207 -20.51 2.61 -10.53
C GLN A 207 -20.97 3.34 -11.78
N GLU A 208 -20.79 2.75 -12.93
CA GLU A 208 -21.40 3.25 -14.16
C GLU A 208 -22.92 2.98 -14.05
N SER A 209 -23.70 4.05 -14.16
CA SER A 209 -25.19 4.00 -14.15
C SER A 209 -25.74 3.48 -15.48
#